data_7d8d22edb5835600ea3439e54c86108f
#
_entry.id   7d8d22edb5835600ea3439e54c86108f
#
_cell.length_a   1.000
_cell.length_b   1.000
_cell.length_c   1.000
_cell.angle_alpha   90.00
_cell.angle_beta   90.00
_cell.angle_gamma   90.00
#
_symmetry.space_group_name_H-M   'P 1'
#
loop_
_entity.id
_entity.type
_entity.pdbx_description
1 polymer ?
#
loop_
_entity_poly.entity_id
_entity_poly.type
_entity_poly.pdbx_seq_one_letter_code
_entity_poly.pdbx_strand_id
1 'polypeptide(L)'
;PDVRFVAHLDLPKNIEGYYQETGRAGRDGQDAEAWLTYGLADVVQQRRLIDDSPAHEDFKQVQRKKLDALLALAEAHDCRRVRLLDYFGEQSQPCGNCDNCLNPPATWDGTEAARKLLSGIYRFWQHGRQRFGAGHLIDVLRGKHTDKVTQYGHAQLSTFGIGADLSEQHWRAVLRQLVALGHVVAEGEFNTLTLTDSARAVLKGEVTLVLREARDAPKRSGKTTRSKGGKGGASAPAHLDEAAKERFEALKAWRAGVAKEHNLPAYVVFHDATLAEMAQLGPQSLGELGGITGVGAKKLQAYGD
;
A
#
# COMPACT_ATOMS: atom_id res chain seq x y z
N PRO A 1 -12.30 0.18 -28.54
CA PRO A 1 -12.91 0.10 -27.20
C PRO A 1 -12.56 1.36 -26.44
N ASP A 2 -13.59 1.98 -25.86
CA ASP A 2 -13.51 3.28 -25.19
C ASP A 2 -13.05 3.08 -23.74
N VAL A 3 -11.77 2.84 -23.55
CA VAL A 3 -11.17 2.70 -22.21
C VAL A 3 -11.00 4.09 -21.62
N ARG A 4 -11.72 4.38 -20.52
CA ARG A 4 -11.67 5.69 -19.83
C ARG A 4 -10.72 5.71 -18.65
N PHE A 5 -10.34 4.56 -18.12
CA PHE A 5 -9.34 4.48 -17.04
C PHE A 5 -8.58 3.17 -17.07
N VAL A 6 -7.35 3.21 -16.55
CA VAL A 6 -6.53 2.04 -16.22
C VAL A 6 -6.13 2.15 -14.78
N ALA A 7 -6.43 1.15 -13.97
CA ALA A 7 -6.08 1.11 -12.56
C ALA A 7 -5.16 -0.09 -12.27
N HIS A 8 -3.97 0.20 -11.76
CA HIS A 8 -3.05 -0.79 -11.23
C HIS A 8 -3.21 -0.85 -9.70
N LEU A 9 -3.75 -1.94 -9.20
CA LEU A 9 -3.91 -2.17 -7.76
C LEU A 9 -2.65 -2.74 -7.11
N ASP A 10 -1.76 -3.30 -7.95
CA ASP A 10 -0.43 -3.78 -7.60
C ASP A 10 0.60 -3.14 -8.52
N LEU A 11 1.89 -3.21 -8.14
CA LEU A 11 2.96 -2.65 -8.94
C LEU A 11 3.11 -3.40 -10.27
N PRO A 12 3.01 -2.74 -11.45
CA PRO A 12 3.33 -3.34 -12.73
C PRO A 12 4.74 -3.91 -12.76
N LYS A 13 4.97 -4.89 -13.62
CA LYS A 13 6.26 -5.58 -13.73
C LYS A 13 7.44 -4.62 -13.94
N ASN A 14 7.24 -3.59 -14.75
CA ASN A 14 8.25 -2.56 -15.04
C ASN A 14 7.60 -1.33 -15.71
N ILE A 15 8.41 -0.30 -15.96
CA ILE A 15 7.94 0.97 -16.54
C ILE A 15 7.40 0.81 -17.97
N GLU A 16 7.93 -0.10 -18.76
CA GLU A 16 7.46 -0.35 -20.14
C GLU A 16 6.07 -1.01 -20.14
N GLY A 17 5.87 -1.99 -19.23
CA GLY A 17 4.54 -2.59 -19.00
C GLY A 17 3.52 -1.55 -18.55
N TYR A 18 3.88 -0.72 -17.59
CA TYR A 18 3.06 0.41 -17.15
C TYR A 18 2.67 1.33 -18.32
N TYR A 19 3.63 1.72 -19.15
CA TYR A 19 3.39 2.57 -20.32
C TYR A 19 2.44 1.93 -21.33
N GLN A 20 2.65 0.64 -21.66
CA GLN A 20 1.82 -0.09 -22.60
C GLN A 20 0.38 -0.29 -22.08
N GLU A 21 0.23 -0.53 -20.78
CA GLU A 21 -1.07 -0.75 -20.17
C GLU A 21 -1.86 0.55 -20.03
N THR A 22 -1.23 1.62 -19.55
CA THR A 22 -1.86 2.96 -19.47
C THR A 22 -2.16 3.54 -20.83
N GLY A 23 -1.34 3.26 -21.87
CA GLY A 23 -1.56 3.67 -23.25
C GLY A 23 -2.76 3.01 -23.93
N ARG A 24 -3.50 2.12 -23.24
CA ARG A 24 -4.78 1.59 -23.73
C ARG A 24 -5.93 2.55 -23.53
N ALA A 25 -5.83 3.47 -22.56
CA ALA A 25 -6.86 4.45 -22.25
C ALA A 25 -6.75 5.68 -23.16
N GLY A 26 -7.89 6.26 -23.53
CA GLY A 26 -7.96 7.51 -24.30
C GLY A 26 -7.46 7.44 -25.75
N ARG A 27 -7.44 6.26 -26.37
CA ARG A 27 -6.99 6.11 -27.78
C ARG A 27 -7.85 6.83 -28.79
N ASP A 28 -9.06 7.17 -28.42
CA ASP A 28 -10.02 7.94 -29.23
C ASP A 28 -9.84 9.46 -29.06
N GLY A 29 -8.81 9.91 -28.32
CA GLY A 29 -8.52 11.31 -28.05
C GLY A 29 -9.38 11.94 -26.95
N GLN A 30 -10.25 11.17 -26.30
CA GLN A 30 -11.02 11.63 -25.15
C GLN A 30 -10.24 11.48 -23.85
N ASP A 31 -10.64 12.23 -22.82
CA ASP A 31 -10.01 12.18 -21.50
C ASP A 31 -10.06 10.78 -20.90
N ALA A 32 -8.93 10.37 -20.31
CA ALA A 32 -8.79 9.10 -19.63
C ALA A 32 -7.82 9.22 -18.47
N GLU A 33 -8.01 8.37 -17.44
CA GLU A 33 -7.24 8.39 -16.21
C GLU A 33 -6.38 7.14 -16.06
N ALA A 34 -5.19 7.30 -15.48
CA ALA A 34 -4.31 6.20 -15.07
C ALA A 34 -4.04 6.27 -13.57
N TRP A 35 -4.36 5.20 -12.86
CA TRP A 35 -4.17 5.07 -11.42
C TRP A 35 -3.16 3.97 -11.11
N LEU A 36 -2.31 4.23 -10.13
CA LEU A 36 -1.36 3.25 -9.60
C LEU A 36 -1.33 3.33 -8.08
N THR A 37 -1.53 2.19 -7.43
CA THR A 37 -1.28 2.03 -6.00
C THR A 37 -0.19 0.98 -5.80
N TYR A 38 0.68 1.15 -4.81
CA TYR A 38 1.67 0.15 -4.45
C TYR A 38 2.18 0.35 -3.02
N GLY A 39 2.75 -0.69 -2.46
CA GLY A 39 3.45 -0.70 -1.19
C GLY A 39 4.85 -1.29 -1.29
N LEU A 40 5.62 -1.23 -0.21
CA LEU A 40 6.96 -1.82 -0.18
C LEU A 40 6.95 -3.33 -0.41
N ALA A 41 5.87 -4.02 -0.01
CA ALA A 41 5.70 -5.45 -0.24
C ALA A 41 5.66 -5.79 -1.72
N ASP A 42 4.99 -4.97 -2.55
CA ASP A 42 4.89 -5.18 -3.99
C ASP A 42 6.27 -5.01 -4.65
N VAL A 43 7.05 -4.03 -4.19
CA VAL A 43 8.44 -3.84 -4.66
C VAL A 43 9.28 -5.07 -4.39
N VAL A 44 9.22 -5.61 -3.17
CA VAL A 44 9.97 -6.82 -2.80
C VAL A 44 9.52 -8.02 -3.61
N GLN A 45 8.22 -8.19 -3.81
CA GLN A 45 7.67 -9.28 -4.62
C GLN A 45 8.17 -9.18 -6.07
N GLN A 46 8.15 -8.00 -6.69
CA GLN A 46 8.65 -7.81 -8.05
C GLN A 46 10.16 -8.07 -8.14
N ARG A 47 10.96 -7.61 -7.18
CA ARG A 47 12.40 -7.92 -7.12
C ARG A 47 12.65 -9.43 -7.00
N ARG A 48 11.91 -10.11 -6.12
CA ARG A 48 12.00 -11.55 -5.96
C ARG A 48 11.67 -12.31 -7.25
N LEU A 49 10.61 -11.92 -7.96
CA LEU A 49 10.27 -12.52 -9.26
C LEU A 49 11.39 -12.35 -10.31
N ILE A 50 12.11 -11.22 -10.26
CA ILE A 50 13.28 -10.99 -11.13
C ILE A 50 14.43 -11.91 -10.70
N ASP A 51 14.72 -11.96 -9.40
CA ASP A 51 15.87 -12.69 -8.84
C ASP A 51 15.71 -14.22 -8.97
N ASP A 52 14.51 -14.75 -8.75
CA ASP A 52 14.18 -16.16 -8.87
C ASP A 52 14.04 -16.64 -10.33
N SER A 53 14.05 -15.72 -11.30
CA SER A 53 13.94 -16.08 -12.72
C SER A 53 15.19 -16.88 -13.16
N PRO A 54 15.06 -17.85 -14.08
CA PRO A 54 16.21 -18.61 -14.59
C PRO A 54 17.09 -17.81 -15.58
N ALA A 55 16.78 -16.52 -15.80
CA ALA A 55 17.49 -15.67 -16.74
C ALA A 55 18.92 -15.35 -16.27
N HIS A 56 19.82 -15.03 -17.23
CA HIS A 56 21.17 -14.59 -16.95
C HIS A 56 21.19 -13.28 -16.14
N GLU A 57 22.25 -13.06 -15.33
CA GLU A 57 22.34 -11.94 -14.41
C GLU A 57 22.25 -10.58 -15.11
N ASP A 58 22.82 -10.44 -16.31
CA ASP A 58 22.72 -9.20 -17.10
C ASP A 58 21.25 -8.83 -17.40
N PHE A 59 20.44 -9.83 -17.75
CA PHE A 59 19.01 -9.62 -17.97
C PHE A 59 18.29 -9.22 -16.68
N LYS A 60 18.60 -9.88 -15.55
CA LYS A 60 18.04 -9.52 -14.25
C LYS A 60 18.40 -8.09 -13.87
N GLN A 61 19.64 -7.68 -14.12
CA GLN A 61 20.07 -6.31 -13.86
C GLN A 61 19.28 -5.29 -14.69
N VAL A 62 19.01 -5.58 -15.96
CA VAL A 62 18.16 -4.74 -16.81
C VAL A 62 16.74 -4.66 -16.24
N GLN A 63 16.16 -5.79 -15.81
CA GLN A 63 14.82 -5.80 -15.23
C GLN A 63 14.75 -5.02 -13.90
N ARG A 64 15.77 -5.12 -13.04
CA ARG A 64 15.86 -4.31 -11.82
C ARG A 64 15.90 -2.81 -12.14
N LYS A 65 16.70 -2.39 -13.13
CA LYS A 65 16.74 -0.98 -13.59
C LYS A 65 15.40 -0.48 -14.12
N LYS A 66 14.66 -1.31 -14.88
CA LYS A 66 13.32 -0.99 -15.36
C LYS A 66 12.30 -0.86 -14.22
N LEU A 67 12.41 -1.69 -13.20
CA LEU A 67 11.58 -1.58 -11.99
C LEU A 67 11.94 -0.30 -11.20
N ASP A 68 13.23 0.00 -11.04
CA ASP A 68 13.70 1.21 -10.35
C ASP A 68 13.20 2.48 -11.06
N ALA A 69 13.19 2.49 -12.39
CA ALA A 69 12.64 3.60 -13.18
C ALA A 69 11.12 3.78 -12.93
N LEU A 70 10.36 2.68 -12.80
CA LEU A 70 8.94 2.75 -12.44
C LEU A 70 8.73 3.33 -11.03
N LEU A 71 9.55 2.91 -10.07
CA LEU A 71 9.48 3.44 -8.71
C LEU A 71 9.85 4.93 -8.66
N ALA A 72 10.87 5.34 -9.41
CA ALA A 72 11.24 6.74 -9.56
C ALA A 72 10.10 7.57 -10.18
N LEU A 73 9.39 7.04 -11.19
CA LEU A 73 8.19 7.65 -11.75
C LEU A 73 7.08 7.77 -10.71
N ALA A 74 6.82 6.72 -9.93
CA ALA A 74 5.74 6.69 -8.94
C ALA A 74 6.00 7.64 -7.75
N GLU A 75 7.24 7.86 -7.34
CA GLU A 75 7.63 8.77 -6.26
C GLU A 75 8.05 10.17 -6.76
N ALA A 76 8.03 10.43 -8.06
CA ALA A 76 8.38 11.73 -8.62
C ALA A 76 7.54 12.87 -8.04
N HIS A 77 8.16 14.03 -7.81
CA HIS A 77 7.47 15.27 -7.40
C HIS A 77 7.26 16.25 -8.55
N ASP A 78 7.87 16.01 -9.69
CA ASP A 78 7.73 16.74 -10.95
C ASP A 78 6.77 16.04 -11.94
N CYS A 79 6.67 16.54 -13.16
CA CYS A 79 5.77 16.00 -14.16
C CYS A 79 6.05 14.53 -14.48
N ARG A 80 5.05 13.66 -14.27
CA ARG A 80 5.17 12.23 -14.54
C ARG A 80 5.40 11.91 -16.01
N ARG A 81 4.78 12.66 -16.93
CA ARG A 81 4.96 12.45 -18.37
C ARG A 81 6.39 12.77 -18.79
N VAL A 82 6.98 13.85 -18.29
CA VAL A 82 8.38 14.18 -18.55
C VAL A 82 9.28 13.01 -18.13
N ARG A 83 9.10 12.49 -16.92
CA ARG A 83 9.88 11.35 -16.41
C ARG A 83 9.71 10.09 -17.25
N LEU A 84 8.47 9.82 -17.67
CA LEU A 84 8.15 8.64 -18.48
C LEU A 84 8.79 8.73 -19.87
N LEU A 85 8.70 9.89 -20.53
CA LEU A 85 9.26 10.09 -21.86
C LEU A 85 10.80 10.16 -21.84
N ASP A 86 11.37 10.78 -20.81
CA ASP A 86 12.82 10.80 -20.58
C ASP A 86 13.42 9.38 -20.46
N TYR A 87 12.70 8.47 -19.83
CA TYR A 87 13.10 7.04 -19.78
C TYR A 87 13.24 6.44 -21.19
N PHE A 88 12.42 6.86 -22.15
CA PHE A 88 12.51 6.44 -23.55
C PHE A 88 13.46 7.31 -24.38
N GLY A 89 14.17 8.27 -23.78
CA GLY A 89 15.10 9.18 -24.45
C GLY A 89 14.42 10.35 -25.15
N GLU A 90 13.13 10.60 -24.89
CA GLU A 90 12.36 11.69 -25.48
C GLU A 90 12.33 12.90 -24.51
N GLN A 91 12.82 14.05 -24.96
CA GLN A 91 12.71 15.31 -24.22
C GLN A 91 11.31 15.90 -24.36
N SER A 92 10.72 16.32 -23.25
CA SER A 92 9.36 16.87 -23.24
C SER A 92 9.22 17.99 -22.20
N GLN A 93 8.13 18.75 -22.31
CA GLN A 93 7.74 19.77 -21.37
C GLN A 93 6.67 19.26 -20.39
N PRO A 94 6.48 19.88 -19.24
CA PRO A 94 5.40 19.52 -18.30
C PRO A 94 4.04 19.43 -19.01
N CYS A 95 3.34 18.33 -18.78
CA CYS A 95 2.12 17.99 -19.55
C CYS A 95 0.87 18.80 -19.13
N GLY A 96 0.88 19.45 -17.97
CA GLY A 96 -0.26 20.21 -17.45
C GLY A 96 -1.47 19.37 -16.97
N ASN A 97 -1.47 18.04 -17.16
CA ASN A 97 -2.63 17.19 -16.88
C ASN A 97 -2.35 15.96 -16.00
N CYS A 98 -1.12 15.69 -15.59
CA CYS A 98 -0.87 14.66 -14.58
C CYS A 98 -1.13 15.21 -13.16
N ASP A 99 -1.31 14.31 -12.20
CA ASP A 99 -1.56 14.66 -10.81
C ASP A 99 -0.53 15.63 -10.23
N ASN A 100 0.76 15.48 -10.55
CA ASN A 100 1.81 16.37 -10.09
C ASN A 100 1.78 17.76 -10.78
N CYS A 101 1.26 17.85 -12.00
CA CYS A 101 1.08 19.15 -12.66
C CYS A 101 -0.16 19.88 -12.15
N LEU A 102 -1.26 19.14 -11.92
CA LEU A 102 -2.53 19.70 -11.45
C LEU A 102 -2.48 20.06 -9.95
N ASN A 103 -1.84 19.19 -9.16
CA ASN A 103 -1.71 19.34 -7.71
C ASN A 103 -0.27 19.03 -7.29
N PRO A 104 0.68 19.93 -7.50
CA PRO A 104 2.07 19.72 -7.14
C PRO A 104 2.19 19.26 -5.69
N PRO A 105 2.88 18.13 -5.42
CA PRO A 105 3.06 17.67 -4.06
C PRO A 105 3.93 18.64 -3.27
N ALA A 106 3.60 18.88 -2.01
CA ALA A 106 4.50 19.56 -1.10
C ALA A 106 5.79 18.75 -0.95
N THR A 107 6.91 19.44 -0.95
CA THR A 107 8.24 18.86 -0.79
C THR A 107 8.99 19.53 0.36
N TRP A 108 9.92 18.81 0.94
CA TRP A 108 10.74 19.28 2.04
C TRP A 108 12.19 18.77 1.91
N ASP A 109 13.10 19.41 2.61
CA ASP A 109 14.46 18.90 2.74
C ASP A 109 14.46 17.68 3.67
N GLY A 110 14.42 16.51 3.07
CA GLY A 110 14.44 15.22 3.76
C GLY A 110 15.82 14.67 4.07
N THR A 111 16.89 15.45 3.83
CA THR A 111 18.29 14.99 3.95
C THR A 111 18.59 14.44 5.33
N GLU A 112 18.18 15.13 6.39
CA GLU A 112 18.42 14.68 7.76
C GLU A 112 17.64 13.42 8.10
N ALA A 113 16.37 13.35 7.70
CA ALA A 113 15.55 12.15 7.89
C ALA A 113 16.12 10.95 7.12
N ALA A 114 16.57 11.16 5.88
CA ALA A 114 17.24 10.14 5.10
C ALA A 114 18.51 9.65 5.81
N ARG A 115 19.36 10.55 6.30
CA ARG A 115 20.58 10.20 7.05
C ARG A 115 20.28 9.41 8.32
N LYS A 116 19.27 9.81 9.11
CA LYS A 116 18.81 9.06 10.30
C LYS A 116 18.42 7.63 9.92
N LEU A 117 17.60 7.46 8.86
CA LEU A 117 17.14 6.16 8.40
C LEU A 117 18.27 5.28 7.87
N LEU A 118 19.10 5.80 6.99
CA LEU A 118 20.27 5.09 6.44
C LEU A 118 21.27 4.72 7.55
N SER A 119 21.49 5.60 8.52
CA SER A 119 22.31 5.31 9.69
C SER A 119 21.74 4.16 10.53
N GLY A 120 20.40 4.09 10.69
CA GLY A 120 19.74 2.98 11.39
C GLY A 120 20.06 1.63 10.73
N ILE A 121 19.92 1.55 9.40
CA ILE A 121 20.25 0.33 8.63
C ILE A 121 21.74 -0.03 8.79
N TYR A 122 22.62 0.97 8.68
CA TYR A 122 24.06 0.77 8.85
C TYR A 122 24.43 0.26 10.25
N ARG A 123 23.80 0.79 11.31
CA ARG A 123 24.06 0.39 12.71
C ARG A 123 23.62 -1.05 13.00
N PHE A 124 22.53 -1.54 12.41
CA PHE A 124 22.14 -2.94 12.52
C PHE A 124 23.21 -3.87 11.95
N TRP A 125 23.71 -3.53 10.76
CA TRP A 125 24.81 -4.30 10.14
C TRP A 125 26.10 -4.25 10.97
N GLN A 126 26.41 -3.08 11.55
CA GLN A 126 27.61 -2.89 12.34
C GLN A 126 27.52 -3.62 13.68
N HIS A 127 26.34 -3.62 14.34
CA HIS A 127 26.12 -4.22 15.67
C HIS A 127 26.17 -5.75 15.66
N GLY A 128 25.66 -6.41 14.63
CA GLY A 128 25.57 -7.88 14.62
C GLY A 128 25.54 -8.50 13.21
N ARG A 129 25.94 -7.76 12.18
CA ARG A 129 25.85 -8.19 10.77
C ARG A 129 24.43 -8.59 10.35
N GLN A 130 23.44 -8.09 11.05
CA GLN A 130 22.04 -8.44 10.86
C GLN A 130 21.31 -7.40 10.00
N ARG A 131 20.24 -7.87 9.34
CA ARG A 131 19.38 -7.04 8.51
C ARG A 131 17.96 -7.13 9.04
N PHE A 132 17.26 -6.03 9.07
CA PHE A 132 15.89 -5.94 9.57
C PHE A 132 14.98 -5.27 8.55
N GLY A 133 13.68 -5.57 8.66
CA GLY A 133 12.66 -4.92 7.84
C GLY A 133 12.26 -3.55 8.37
N ALA A 134 11.44 -2.87 7.56
CA ALA A 134 11.00 -1.50 7.79
C ALA A 134 10.35 -1.25 9.17
N GLY A 135 9.50 -2.17 9.64
CA GLY A 135 8.81 -2.00 10.92
C GLY A 135 9.78 -1.89 12.09
N HIS A 136 10.73 -2.82 12.18
CA HIS A 136 11.73 -2.82 13.25
C HIS A 136 12.65 -1.59 13.20
N LEU A 137 13.09 -1.19 11.99
CA LEU A 137 13.88 0.03 11.81
C LEU A 137 13.14 1.27 12.33
N ILE A 138 11.87 1.41 11.98
CA ILE A 138 11.03 2.54 12.38
C ILE A 138 10.79 2.53 13.89
N ASP A 139 10.59 1.37 14.50
CA ASP A 139 10.45 1.25 15.96
C ASP A 139 11.71 1.71 16.68
N VAL A 140 12.90 1.33 16.19
CA VAL A 140 14.18 1.80 16.74
C VAL A 140 14.35 3.30 16.57
N LEU A 141 14.12 3.85 15.37
CA LEU A 141 14.22 5.29 15.12
C LEU A 141 13.28 6.11 16.00
N ARG A 142 12.09 5.58 16.27
CA ARG A 142 11.09 6.24 17.12
C ARG A 142 11.28 5.99 18.61
N GLY A 143 12.28 5.22 19.02
CA GLY A 143 12.54 4.92 20.42
C GLY A 143 11.49 4.02 21.07
N LYS A 144 10.84 3.14 20.30
CA LYS A 144 9.85 2.21 20.84
C LYS A 144 10.53 0.98 21.44
N HIS A 145 10.24 0.69 22.68
CA HIS A 145 10.66 -0.55 23.35
C HIS A 145 9.70 -1.68 22.98
N THR A 146 10.06 -2.47 21.97
CA THR A 146 9.37 -3.70 21.59
C THR A 146 10.19 -4.91 22.03
N ASP A 147 9.55 -6.10 22.15
CA ASP A 147 10.25 -7.33 22.50
C ASP A 147 11.45 -7.59 21.57
N LYS A 148 11.27 -7.30 20.27
CA LYS A 148 12.32 -7.44 19.28
C LYS A 148 13.46 -6.44 19.48
N VAL A 149 13.19 -5.19 19.84
CA VAL A 149 14.21 -4.18 20.14
C VAL A 149 15.02 -4.60 21.38
N THR A 150 14.38 -5.12 22.38
CA THR A 150 15.04 -5.64 23.62
C THR A 150 15.86 -6.89 23.32
N GLN A 151 15.29 -7.84 22.61
CA GLN A 151 15.95 -9.11 22.23
C GLN A 151 17.28 -8.90 21.50
N TYR A 152 17.33 -7.92 20.59
CA TYR A 152 18.53 -7.62 19.79
C TYR A 152 19.42 -6.53 20.42
N GLY A 153 19.08 -5.99 21.58
CA GLY A 153 19.85 -4.93 22.24
C GLY A 153 19.86 -3.58 21.50
N HIS A 154 18.90 -3.36 20.60
CA HIS A 154 18.89 -2.18 19.74
C HIS A 154 18.47 -0.89 20.44
N ALA A 155 17.98 -0.96 21.68
CA ALA A 155 17.78 0.22 22.53
C ALA A 155 19.10 0.93 22.90
N GLN A 156 20.25 0.24 22.76
CA GLN A 156 21.58 0.80 23.03
C GLN A 156 22.24 1.45 21.81
N LEU A 157 21.64 1.33 20.64
CA LEU A 157 22.18 1.93 19.42
C LEU A 157 22.06 3.46 19.47
N SER A 158 23.09 4.15 18.95
CA SER A 158 23.07 5.62 18.84
C SER A 158 21.93 6.15 17.97
N THR A 159 21.28 5.27 17.21
CA THR A 159 20.11 5.59 16.37
C THR A 159 18.78 5.32 17.05
N PHE A 160 18.78 4.86 18.31
CA PHE A 160 17.53 4.66 19.06
C PHE A 160 16.91 6.00 19.46
N GLY A 161 15.69 6.24 19.04
CA GLY A 161 14.92 7.42 19.40
C GLY A 161 15.28 8.71 18.65
N ILE A 162 16.31 8.71 17.76
CA ILE A 162 16.72 9.95 17.04
C ILE A 162 15.67 10.46 16.04
N GLY A 163 14.66 9.67 15.73
CA GLY A 163 13.57 9.96 14.81
C GLY A 163 12.19 9.97 15.46
N ALA A 164 12.11 10.23 16.76
CA ALA A 164 10.86 10.28 17.52
C ALA A 164 9.95 11.45 17.09
N ASP A 165 10.52 12.46 16.45
CA ASP A 165 9.88 13.64 15.89
C ASP A 165 8.93 13.33 14.72
N LEU A 166 9.21 12.26 13.94
CA LEU A 166 8.39 11.85 12.82
C LEU A 166 7.44 10.69 13.17
N SER A 167 6.25 10.73 12.59
CA SER A 167 5.28 9.64 12.71
C SER A 167 5.76 8.39 11.96
N GLU A 168 5.18 7.23 12.29
CA GLU A 168 5.45 5.99 11.57
C GLU A 168 5.12 6.13 10.06
N GLN A 169 4.05 6.81 9.74
CA GLN A 169 3.62 7.04 8.36
C GLN A 169 4.65 7.88 7.59
N HIS A 170 5.20 8.93 8.20
CA HIS A 170 6.26 9.74 7.60
C HIS A 170 7.53 8.91 7.38
N TRP A 171 7.95 8.09 8.35
CA TRP A 171 9.11 7.20 8.19
C TRP A 171 8.91 6.16 7.07
N ARG A 172 7.70 5.62 6.92
CA ARG A 172 7.37 4.73 5.80
C ARG A 172 7.45 5.45 4.46
N ALA A 173 7.01 6.71 4.38
CA ALA A 173 7.10 7.52 3.17
C ALA A 173 8.56 7.86 2.83
N VAL A 174 9.38 8.24 3.81
CA VAL A 174 10.83 8.45 3.62
C VAL A 174 11.51 7.18 3.10
N LEU A 175 11.26 6.04 3.73
CA LEU A 175 11.84 4.76 3.29
C LEU A 175 11.44 4.42 1.85
N ARG A 176 10.17 4.56 1.49
CA ARG A 176 9.67 4.26 0.14
C ARG A 176 10.37 5.14 -0.90
N GLN A 177 10.56 6.43 -0.62
CA GLN A 177 11.28 7.34 -1.50
C GLN A 177 12.77 6.99 -1.59
N LEU A 178 13.43 6.60 -0.49
CA LEU A 178 14.82 6.15 -0.52
C LEU A 178 15.02 4.86 -1.32
N VAL A 179 14.02 3.97 -1.31
CA VAL A 179 14.01 2.79 -2.18
C VAL A 179 13.84 3.20 -3.65
N ALA A 180 12.94 4.14 -3.95
CA ALA A 180 12.72 4.66 -5.30
C ALA A 180 13.94 5.43 -5.85
N LEU A 181 14.68 6.12 -4.99
CA LEU A 181 15.94 6.81 -5.31
C LEU A 181 17.14 5.86 -5.40
N GLY A 182 16.94 4.57 -5.10
CA GLY A 182 17.98 3.57 -5.18
C GLY A 182 19.03 3.61 -4.06
N HIS A 183 18.75 4.29 -2.93
CA HIS A 183 19.65 4.33 -1.77
C HIS A 183 19.49 3.13 -0.83
N VAL A 184 18.32 2.49 -0.87
CA VAL A 184 17.95 1.32 -0.07
C VAL A 184 17.34 0.26 -0.97
N VAL A 185 17.70 -0.99 -0.73
CA VAL A 185 17.05 -2.16 -1.35
C VAL A 185 16.37 -2.97 -0.26
N ALA A 186 15.15 -3.42 -0.52
CA ALA A 186 14.43 -4.37 0.32
C ALA A 186 14.51 -5.75 -0.34
N GLU A 187 15.07 -6.74 0.37
CA GLU A 187 15.42 -8.06 -0.17
C GLU A 187 14.96 -9.21 0.74
N GLY A 188 14.88 -10.40 0.13
CA GLY A 188 14.65 -11.65 0.82
C GLY A 188 13.22 -11.83 1.33
N GLU A 189 12.98 -12.99 1.95
CA GLU A 189 11.66 -13.41 2.43
C GLU A 189 11.09 -12.48 3.52
N PHE A 190 11.96 -11.87 4.32
CA PHE A 190 11.58 -11.00 5.44
C PHE A 190 11.63 -9.51 5.10
N ASN A 191 11.74 -9.14 3.83
CA ASN A 191 11.80 -7.75 3.36
C ASN A 191 12.88 -6.94 4.12
N THR A 192 14.05 -7.52 4.27
CA THR A 192 15.15 -6.88 5.00
C THR A 192 15.80 -5.78 4.17
N LEU A 193 16.22 -4.72 4.87
CA LEU A 193 16.76 -3.52 4.23
C LEU A 193 18.28 -3.58 4.13
N THR A 194 18.80 -3.20 2.97
CA THR A 194 20.23 -3.12 2.67
C THR A 194 20.55 -1.77 2.02
N LEU A 195 21.69 -1.19 2.39
CA LEU A 195 22.20 0.03 1.75
C LEU A 195 22.84 -0.29 0.41
N THR A 196 22.65 0.59 -0.55
CA THR A 196 23.42 0.60 -1.81
C THR A 196 24.64 1.51 -1.70
N ASP A 197 25.51 1.48 -2.70
CA ASP A 197 26.68 2.38 -2.75
C ASP A 197 26.28 3.86 -2.80
N SER A 198 25.14 4.18 -3.44
CA SER A 198 24.63 5.56 -3.53
C SER A 198 24.23 6.15 -2.18
N ALA A 199 23.88 5.31 -1.19
CA ALA A 199 23.56 5.76 0.17
C ALA A 199 24.76 6.43 0.86
N ARG A 200 25.99 6.12 0.44
CA ARG A 200 27.22 6.65 1.06
C ARG A 200 27.32 8.16 0.92
N ALA A 201 26.99 8.71 -0.25
CA ALA A 201 27.01 10.15 -0.49
C ALA A 201 26.03 10.90 0.41
N VAL A 202 24.83 10.33 0.61
CA VAL A 202 23.82 10.89 1.52
C VAL A 202 24.30 10.84 2.98
N LEU A 203 24.84 9.70 3.43
CA LEU A 203 25.37 9.55 4.79
C LEU A 203 26.48 10.53 5.11
N LYS A 204 27.34 10.83 4.14
CA LYS A 204 28.42 11.82 4.28
C LYS A 204 27.94 13.28 4.19
N GLY A 205 26.69 13.51 3.76
CA GLY A 205 26.16 14.85 3.57
C GLY A 205 26.64 15.53 2.28
N GLU A 206 27.10 14.75 1.31
CA GLU A 206 27.54 15.23 -0.01
C GLU A 206 26.37 15.54 -0.95
N VAL A 207 25.16 15.02 -0.62
CA VAL A 207 23.95 15.16 -1.43
C VAL A 207 22.79 15.58 -0.53
N THR A 208 22.04 16.57 -0.98
CA THR A 208 20.74 16.96 -0.39
C THR A 208 19.59 16.24 -1.07
N LEU A 209 18.60 15.81 -0.29
CA LEU A 209 17.44 15.08 -0.80
C LEU A 209 16.16 15.88 -0.59
N VAL A 210 15.54 16.24 -1.71
CA VAL A 210 14.18 16.80 -1.70
C VAL A 210 13.19 15.64 -1.74
N LEU A 211 12.41 15.49 -0.69
CA LEU A 211 11.41 14.43 -0.55
C LEU A 211 9.99 15.01 -0.59
N ARG A 212 9.04 14.20 -1.07
CA ARG A 212 7.61 14.53 -0.98
C ARG A 212 7.18 14.44 0.47
N GLU A 213 6.36 15.38 0.91
CA GLU A 213 5.68 15.25 2.19
C GLU A 213 4.73 14.04 2.19
N ALA A 214 4.70 13.31 3.30
CA ALA A 214 3.71 12.27 3.48
C ALA A 214 2.32 12.94 3.52
N ARG A 215 1.42 12.57 2.61
CA ARG A 215 0.03 12.97 2.74
C ARG A 215 -0.50 12.28 4.00
N ASP A 216 -0.88 13.06 5.00
CA ASP A 216 -1.67 12.51 6.10
C ASP A 216 -2.92 11.87 5.49
N ALA A 217 -3.14 10.60 5.79
CA ALA A 217 -4.41 9.99 5.45
C ALA A 217 -5.51 10.91 6.00
N PRO A 218 -6.56 11.25 5.23
CA PRO A 218 -7.62 12.09 5.72
C PRO A 218 -8.06 11.49 7.06
N LYS A 219 -7.89 12.27 8.14
CA LYS A 219 -8.37 11.87 9.46
C LYS A 219 -9.84 11.54 9.26
N ARG A 220 -10.19 10.26 9.27
CA ARG A 220 -11.59 9.86 9.37
C ARG A 220 -12.12 10.63 10.59
N SER A 221 -12.86 11.70 10.31
CA SER A 221 -13.59 12.44 11.32
C SER A 221 -14.66 11.50 11.85
N GLY A 222 -14.36 10.85 12.95
CA GLY A 222 -15.21 9.86 13.58
C GLY A 222 -14.41 9.17 14.67
N LYS A 223 -14.09 9.91 15.77
CA LYS A 223 -13.79 9.30 17.05
C LYS A 223 -15.05 8.56 17.53
N THR A 224 -15.21 7.34 17.13
CA THR A 224 -15.88 6.36 18.00
C THR A 224 -14.80 5.81 18.92
N THR A 225 -14.83 6.24 20.16
CA THR A 225 -14.11 5.66 21.28
C THR A 225 -14.39 4.16 21.30
N ARG A 226 -13.42 3.35 20.82
CA ARG A 226 -13.44 1.91 21.06
C ARG A 226 -13.19 1.71 22.55
N SER A 227 -14.24 1.46 23.29
CA SER A 227 -14.14 0.86 24.62
C SER A 227 -13.54 -0.54 24.47
N LYS A 228 -12.47 -0.81 25.18
CA LYS A 228 -11.95 -2.16 25.39
C LYS A 228 -13.00 -2.98 26.12
N GLY A 229 -13.46 -4.02 25.50
CA GLY A 229 -14.20 -5.08 26.17
C GLY A 229 -15.38 -5.61 25.35
N GLY A 230 -15.27 -6.85 24.84
CA GLY A 230 -16.44 -7.59 24.37
C GLY A 230 -16.31 -8.14 22.96
N LYS A 231 -16.38 -9.43 22.87
CA LYS A 231 -16.44 -10.26 21.66
C LYS A 231 -17.45 -9.74 20.65
N GLY A 232 -17.01 -9.57 19.42
CA GLY A 232 -17.67 -9.76 18.13
C GLY A 232 -19.13 -9.31 17.97
N GLY A 233 -19.35 -8.09 17.45
CA GLY A 233 -20.61 -7.69 16.89
C GLY A 233 -20.44 -6.38 16.16
N ALA A 234 -20.35 -6.42 14.80
CA ALA A 234 -20.51 -5.22 14.03
C ALA A 234 -21.93 -4.69 14.25
N SER A 235 -22.06 -3.46 14.74
CA SER A 235 -23.35 -2.80 14.91
C SER A 235 -24.05 -2.65 13.55
N ALA A 236 -25.38 -2.71 13.54
CA ALA A 236 -26.21 -2.46 12.37
C ALA A 236 -25.82 -1.10 11.72
N PRO A 237 -25.86 -0.99 10.37
CA PRO A 237 -25.60 0.26 9.67
C PRO A 237 -26.53 1.38 10.18
N ALA A 238 -25.96 2.58 10.38
CA ALA A 238 -26.66 3.71 11.01
C ALA A 238 -27.91 4.25 10.24
N HIS A 239 -28.17 3.73 9.05
CA HIS A 239 -29.29 4.14 8.19
C HIS A 239 -30.52 3.21 8.24
N LEU A 240 -30.49 2.13 9.03
CA LEU A 240 -31.63 1.23 9.19
C LEU A 240 -32.61 1.78 10.22
N ASP A 241 -33.91 1.64 9.91
CA ASP A 241 -34.98 1.87 10.88
C ASP A 241 -35.01 0.78 11.98
N GLU A 242 -35.81 0.95 13.02
CA GLU A 242 -35.78 0.04 14.18
C GLU A 242 -36.21 -1.39 13.81
N ALA A 243 -37.22 -1.54 12.95
CA ALA A 243 -37.67 -2.83 12.47
C ALA A 243 -36.66 -3.53 11.57
N ALA A 244 -35.92 -2.77 10.73
CA ALA A 244 -34.84 -3.29 9.93
C ALA A 244 -33.60 -3.68 10.78
N LYS A 245 -33.36 -3.01 11.89
CA LYS A 245 -32.28 -3.38 12.82
C LYS A 245 -32.56 -4.74 13.48
N GLU A 246 -33.80 -4.97 13.93
CA GLU A 246 -34.18 -6.27 14.49
C GLU A 246 -34.01 -7.39 13.45
N ARG A 247 -34.47 -7.18 12.21
CA ARG A 247 -34.30 -8.14 11.10
C ARG A 247 -32.79 -8.36 10.80
N PHE A 248 -31.99 -7.30 10.82
CA PHE A 248 -30.53 -7.41 10.58
C PHE A 248 -29.85 -8.26 11.64
N GLU A 249 -30.16 -8.08 12.92
CA GLU A 249 -29.55 -8.89 13.99
C GLU A 249 -30.05 -10.35 13.93
N ALA A 250 -31.29 -10.60 13.56
CA ALA A 250 -31.81 -11.95 13.34
C ALA A 250 -31.06 -12.65 12.17
N LEU A 251 -30.92 -11.97 11.02
CA LEU A 251 -30.16 -12.48 9.86
C LEU A 251 -28.71 -12.75 10.19
N LYS A 252 -28.10 -11.92 11.02
CA LYS A 252 -26.71 -12.06 11.47
C LYS A 252 -26.53 -13.27 12.39
N ALA A 253 -27.49 -13.51 13.30
CA ALA A 253 -27.50 -14.67 14.15
C ALA A 253 -27.71 -15.98 13.32
N TRP A 254 -28.62 -15.98 12.37
CA TRP A 254 -28.84 -17.07 11.43
C TRP A 254 -27.56 -17.36 10.62
N ARG A 255 -26.94 -16.35 9.99
CA ARG A 255 -25.68 -16.49 9.26
C ARG A 255 -24.57 -17.11 10.11
N ALA A 256 -24.46 -16.73 11.38
CA ALA A 256 -23.47 -17.28 12.28
C ALA A 256 -23.71 -18.78 12.55
N GLY A 257 -24.98 -19.20 12.63
CA GLY A 257 -25.36 -20.61 12.73
C GLY A 257 -24.95 -21.41 11.51
N VAL A 258 -25.35 -20.96 10.32
CA VAL A 258 -25.00 -21.58 9.03
C VAL A 258 -23.47 -21.65 8.83
N ALA A 259 -22.76 -20.57 9.11
CA ALA A 259 -21.30 -20.52 8.99
C ALA A 259 -20.61 -21.56 9.91
N LYS A 260 -21.13 -21.73 11.14
CA LYS A 260 -20.62 -22.73 12.10
C LYS A 260 -20.92 -24.15 11.63
N GLU A 261 -22.12 -24.43 11.14
CA GLU A 261 -22.53 -25.75 10.62
C GLU A 261 -21.64 -26.21 9.46
N HIS A 262 -21.35 -25.30 8.54
CA HIS A 262 -20.52 -25.58 7.36
C HIS A 262 -19.02 -25.35 7.59
N ASN A 263 -18.59 -25.00 8.79
CA ASN A 263 -17.20 -24.66 9.13
C ASN A 263 -16.58 -23.61 8.19
N LEU A 264 -17.38 -22.58 7.86
CA LEU A 264 -17.02 -21.49 6.97
C LEU A 264 -16.93 -20.15 7.71
N PRO A 265 -16.10 -19.21 7.28
CA PRO A 265 -16.17 -17.82 7.76
C PRO A 265 -17.53 -17.18 7.41
N ALA A 266 -18.12 -16.44 8.36
CA ALA A 266 -19.47 -15.87 8.20
C ALA A 266 -19.64 -14.98 6.94
N TYR A 267 -18.60 -14.26 6.52
CA TYR A 267 -18.64 -13.42 5.32
C TYR A 267 -18.74 -14.20 4.01
N VAL A 268 -18.40 -15.51 4.01
CA VAL A 268 -18.54 -16.38 2.83
C VAL A 268 -20.02 -16.66 2.55
N VAL A 269 -20.84 -16.78 3.60
CA VAL A 269 -22.29 -16.95 3.46
C VAL A 269 -22.90 -15.67 2.90
N PHE A 270 -22.87 -14.57 3.65
CA PHE A 270 -23.27 -13.23 3.18
C PHE A 270 -22.45 -12.14 3.87
N HIS A 271 -22.16 -11.05 3.16
CA HIS A 271 -21.57 -9.85 3.74
C HIS A 271 -22.59 -9.05 4.56
N ASP A 272 -22.12 -8.26 5.52
CA ASP A 272 -22.99 -7.41 6.36
C ASP A 272 -23.81 -6.42 5.53
N ALA A 273 -23.25 -5.89 4.43
CA ALA A 273 -23.97 -5.02 3.50
C ALA A 273 -25.19 -5.71 2.85
N THR A 274 -25.01 -6.98 2.43
CA THR A 274 -26.10 -7.79 1.85
C THR A 274 -27.20 -8.08 2.89
N LEU A 275 -26.82 -8.41 4.13
CA LEU A 275 -27.79 -8.61 5.22
C LEU A 275 -28.52 -7.32 5.59
N ALA A 276 -27.86 -6.18 5.52
CA ALA A 276 -28.49 -4.87 5.76
C ALA A 276 -29.52 -4.54 4.67
N GLU A 277 -29.21 -4.81 3.41
CA GLU A 277 -30.14 -4.64 2.28
C GLU A 277 -31.33 -5.61 2.39
N MET A 278 -31.10 -6.87 2.75
CA MET A 278 -32.18 -7.83 3.06
C MET A 278 -33.07 -7.33 4.21
N ALA A 279 -32.49 -6.84 5.27
CA ALA A 279 -33.21 -6.34 6.43
C ALA A 279 -34.05 -5.10 6.11
N GLN A 280 -33.56 -4.24 5.24
CA GLN A 280 -34.23 -3.01 4.80
C GLN A 280 -35.38 -3.32 3.84
N LEU A 281 -35.15 -4.17 2.84
CA LEU A 281 -36.15 -4.49 1.81
C LEU A 281 -37.15 -5.53 2.26
N GLY A 282 -36.80 -6.43 3.17
CA GLY A 282 -37.66 -7.47 3.70
C GLY A 282 -38.26 -8.40 2.62
N PRO A 283 -37.44 -9.04 1.76
CA PRO A 283 -37.91 -9.83 0.63
C PRO A 283 -38.86 -10.95 1.09
N GLN A 284 -39.98 -11.11 0.39
CA GLN A 284 -41.02 -12.10 0.68
C GLN A 284 -41.04 -13.26 -0.34
N SER A 285 -40.16 -13.19 -1.35
CA SER A 285 -40.06 -14.21 -2.39
C SER A 285 -38.61 -14.43 -2.81
N LEU A 286 -38.31 -15.63 -3.36
CA LEU A 286 -36.98 -15.94 -3.94
C LEU A 286 -36.59 -14.99 -5.07
N GLY A 287 -37.59 -14.49 -5.83
CA GLY A 287 -37.33 -13.51 -6.90
C GLY A 287 -36.85 -12.16 -6.35
N GLU A 288 -37.49 -11.68 -5.29
CA GLU A 288 -37.08 -10.45 -4.60
C GLU A 288 -35.70 -10.63 -3.92
N LEU A 289 -35.48 -11.78 -3.26
CA LEU A 289 -34.19 -12.09 -2.64
C LEU A 289 -33.07 -12.15 -3.68
N GLY A 290 -33.31 -12.70 -4.86
CA GLY A 290 -32.35 -12.76 -5.97
C GLY A 290 -32.00 -11.40 -6.57
N GLY A 291 -32.84 -10.36 -6.35
CA GLY A 291 -32.56 -8.97 -6.76
C GLY A 291 -31.61 -8.20 -5.84
N ILE A 292 -31.30 -8.74 -4.66
CA ILE A 292 -30.47 -8.08 -3.66
C ILE A 292 -28.98 -8.21 -4.03
N THR A 293 -28.25 -7.12 -3.89
CA THR A 293 -26.81 -7.07 -4.20
C THR A 293 -26.03 -8.08 -3.35
N GLY A 294 -25.28 -8.97 -4.00
CA GLY A 294 -24.51 -10.03 -3.33
C GLY A 294 -25.26 -11.36 -3.14
N VAL A 295 -26.49 -11.48 -3.63
CA VAL A 295 -27.25 -12.73 -3.70
C VAL A 295 -27.23 -13.26 -5.15
N GLY A 296 -26.22 -14.05 -5.47
CA GLY A 296 -26.12 -14.72 -6.76
C GLY A 296 -26.90 -16.05 -6.79
N ALA A 297 -27.17 -16.58 -7.98
CA ALA A 297 -27.95 -17.82 -8.18
C ALA A 297 -27.49 -19.00 -7.30
N LYS A 298 -26.19 -19.18 -7.09
CA LYS A 298 -25.67 -20.22 -6.21
C LYS A 298 -26.02 -20.01 -4.74
N LYS A 299 -26.01 -18.78 -4.26
CA LYS A 299 -26.37 -18.44 -2.87
C LYS A 299 -27.87 -18.51 -2.66
N LEU A 300 -28.64 -18.13 -3.67
CA LEU A 300 -30.11 -18.27 -3.66
C LEU A 300 -30.51 -19.73 -3.55
N GLN A 301 -29.84 -20.61 -4.29
CA GLN A 301 -30.09 -22.06 -4.22
C GLN A 301 -29.62 -22.70 -2.91
N ALA A 302 -28.56 -22.19 -2.29
CA ALA A 302 -27.99 -22.76 -1.07
C ALA A 302 -28.66 -22.26 0.22
N TYR A 303 -29.22 -21.04 0.21
CA TYR A 303 -29.64 -20.31 1.41
C TYR A 303 -30.98 -19.57 1.23
N GLY A 304 -31.74 -19.83 0.17
CA GLY A 304 -32.99 -19.12 -0.15
C GLY A 304 -34.24 -19.66 0.52
N ASP A 305 -34.15 -20.82 1.15
CA ASP A 305 -35.26 -21.49 1.85
C ASP A 305 -35.49 -20.96 3.26
#